data_c662cd104fe52a5f540831009bb41895
#
_entry.id   c662cd104fe52a5f540831009bb41895
#
_cell.length_a   1.000
_cell.length_b   1.000
_cell.length_c   1.000
_cell.angle_alpha   90.00
_cell.angle_beta   90.00
_cell.angle_gamma   90.00
#
_symmetry.space_group_name_H-M   'P 1'
#
loop_
_entity.id
_entity.type
_entity.pdbx_description
1 polymer ?
#
loop_
_entity_poly.entity_id
_entity_poly.type
_entity_poly.pdbx_seq_one_letter_code
_entity_poly.pdbx_strand_id
1 'polypeptide(L)'
;MTDRRLSVSLVVFQPDLEVLRGTVASLRQAVGRARDRNALDSAAVWLVDNGSSREDEVDRVVSDALEPAAAWLELHLLRGQGNVGFGRAHDLAIEHSRADYHLVLNPDVLLDTDAVLEALRYMGEHPKTGIVAPHVVDARGRRQFLCKRRPSIFVLWLRGFAPAFVRERFRARLDHYEMRDLPEEEVTTGIPIASGSFMFARTRVLREAGGFTQRYFLYFEDFDLSLRVSRIADIAYVPRVRIVHTGGDAARKGWAHRRMFIQSAFTFFQRNGWKLL
;
A
#
# COMPACT_ATOMS: atom_id res chain seq x y z
N MET A 1 -29.68 7.10 1.63
CA MET A 1 -28.28 7.17 2.14
C MET A 1 -27.51 6.14 1.35
N THR A 2 -26.46 6.52 0.67
CA THR A 2 -25.61 5.55 -0.05
C THR A 2 -24.81 4.76 1.00
N ASP A 3 -24.98 3.44 0.96
CA ASP A 3 -24.28 2.46 1.80
C ASP A 3 -22.77 2.55 1.51
N ARG A 4 -21.99 3.13 2.44
CA ARG A 4 -20.55 3.37 2.28
C ARG A 4 -19.79 2.11 2.67
N ARG A 5 -19.19 1.47 1.68
CA ARG A 5 -18.49 0.19 1.85
C ARG A 5 -17.00 0.32 1.58
N LEU A 6 -16.22 -0.39 2.40
CA LEU A 6 -14.77 -0.53 2.24
C LEU A 6 -14.43 -1.98 1.90
N SER A 7 -13.60 -2.17 0.90
CA SER A 7 -12.92 -3.42 0.61
C SER A 7 -11.44 -3.30 0.98
N VAL A 8 -10.87 -4.33 1.55
CA VAL A 8 -9.44 -4.38 1.89
C VAL A 8 -8.83 -5.59 1.22
N SER A 9 -7.77 -5.42 0.45
CA SER A 9 -6.95 -6.53 -0.04
C SER A 9 -5.71 -6.70 0.83
N LEU A 10 -5.56 -7.86 1.41
CA LEU A 10 -4.43 -8.27 2.24
C LEU A 10 -3.74 -9.44 1.56
N VAL A 11 -2.60 -9.17 0.91
CA VAL A 11 -1.83 -10.18 0.18
C VAL A 11 -0.74 -10.74 1.08
N VAL A 12 -0.67 -12.06 1.19
CA VAL A 12 0.32 -12.76 2.01
C VAL A 12 1.12 -13.77 1.19
N PHE A 13 2.38 -13.93 1.53
CA PHE A 13 3.27 -14.98 1.06
C PHE A 13 4.30 -15.29 2.14
N GLN A 14 4.19 -16.46 2.79
CA GLN A 14 5.04 -16.87 3.91
C GLN A 14 5.10 -15.79 5.02
N PRO A 15 3.94 -15.29 5.52
CA PRO A 15 3.94 -14.20 6.49
C PRO A 15 4.46 -14.63 7.86
N ASP A 16 4.99 -13.67 8.61
CA ASP A 16 5.11 -13.80 10.06
C ASP A 16 3.69 -13.71 10.66
N LEU A 17 3.27 -14.77 11.34
CA LEU A 17 1.90 -14.90 11.82
C LEU A 17 1.55 -13.92 12.95
N GLU A 18 2.52 -13.56 13.80
CA GLU A 18 2.28 -12.58 14.87
C GLU A 18 2.17 -11.16 14.30
N VAL A 19 3.02 -10.82 13.33
CA VAL A 19 2.92 -9.54 12.61
C VAL A 19 1.60 -9.44 11.87
N LEU A 20 1.20 -10.51 11.15
CA LEU A 20 -0.08 -10.59 10.45
C LEU A 20 -1.27 -10.41 11.40
N ARG A 21 -1.26 -11.10 12.56
CA ARG A 21 -2.28 -10.96 13.62
C ARG A 21 -2.40 -9.50 14.06
N GLY A 22 -1.27 -8.83 14.31
CA GLY A 22 -1.23 -7.42 14.69
C GLY A 22 -1.84 -6.52 13.61
N THR A 23 -1.48 -6.75 12.34
CA THR A 23 -2.04 -6.01 11.19
C THR A 23 -3.56 -6.14 11.13
N VAL A 24 -4.08 -7.37 11.18
CA VAL A 24 -5.53 -7.65 11.10
C VAL A 24 -6.27 -7.09 12.31
N ALA A 25 -5.71 -7.20 13.51
CA ALA A 25 -6.32 -6.63 14.71
C ALA A 25 -6.40 -5.11 14.66
N SER A 26 -5.34 -4.43 14.19
CA SER A 26 -5.33 -2.97 14.03
C SER A 26 -6.30 -2.51 12.93
N LEU A 27 -6.38 -3.25 11.82
CA LEU A 27 -7.37 -3.01 10.76
C LEU A 27 -8.80 -3.09 11.30
N ARG A 28 -9.12 -4.16 12.05
CA ARG A 28 -10.45 -4.33 12.68
C ARG A 28 -10.78 -3.13 13.57
N GLN A 29 -9.84 -2.67 14.40
CA GLN A 29 -10.05 -1.51 15.27
C GLN A 29 -10.30 -0.22 14.47
N ALA A 30 -9.50 0.03 13.44
CA ALA A 30 -9.63 1.23 12.61
C ALA A 30 -10.95 1.25 11.80
N VAL A 31 -11.38 0.10 11.28
CA VAL A 31 -12.67 -0.06 10.58
C VAL A 31 -13.82 0.09 11.57
N GLY A 32 -13.75 -0.54 12.75
CA GLY A 32 -14.73 -0.41 13.82
C GLY A 32 -14.91 1.05 14.24
N ARG A 33 -13.82 1.78 14.43
CA ARG A 33 -13.84 3.22 14.75
C ARG A 33 -14.53 4.06 13.67
N ALA A 34 -14.27 3.78 12.40
CA ALA A 34 -14.94 4.48 11.30
C ALA A 34 -16.45 4.20 11.28
N ARG A 35 -16.85 2.96 11.58
CA ARG A 35 -18.25 2.54 11.69
C ARG A 35 -18.95 3.22 12.89
N ASP A 36 -18.33 3.22 14.07
CA ASP A 36 -18.88 3.88 15.28
C ASP A 36 -19.10 5.39 15.10
N ARG A 37 -18.36 5.98 14.17
CA ARG A 37 -18.50 7.39 13.76
C ARG A 37 -19.43 7.60 12.57
N ASN A 38 -20.17 6.57 12.17
CA ASN A 38 -21.09 6.59 11.02
C ASN A 38 -20.42 7.04 9.71
N ALA A 39 -19.10 6.80 9.57
CA ALA A 39 -18.35 7.10 8.35
C ALA A 39 -18.34 5.91 7.38
N LEU A 40 -18.65 4.70 7.87
CA LEU A 40 -18.65 3.45 7.13
C LEU A 40 -19.79 2.55 7.62
N ASP A 41 -20.46 1.85 6.71
CA ASP A 41 -21.54 0.93 7.06
C ASP A 41 -21.05 -0.51 7.21
N SER A 42 -20.22 -0.99 6.27
CA SER A 42 -19.64 -2.33 6.30
C SER A 42 -18.28 -2.38 5.60
N ALA A 43 -17.53 -3.44 5.88
CA ALA A 43 -16.27 -3.71 5.19
C ALA A 43 -16.09 -5.19 4.87
N ALA A 44 -15.28 -5.48 3.86
CA ALA A 44 -14.85 -6.83 3.49
C ALA A 44 -13.33 -6.91 3.39
N VAL A 45 -12.74 -7.93 3.98
CA VAL A 45 -11.31 -8.26 3.87
C VAL A 45 -11.16 -9.43 2.90
N TRP A 46 -10.41 -9.21 1.85
CA TRP A 46 -9.98 -10.22 0.89
C TRP A 46 -8.57 -10.66 1.25
N LEU A 47 -8.44 -11.78 1.94
CA LEU A 47 -7.16 -12.43 2.19
C LEU A 47 -6.74 -13.18 0.93
N VAL A 48 -5.67 -12.71 0.29
CA VAL A 48 -5.12 -13.35 -0.91
C VAL A 48 -3.83 -14.05 -0.52
N ASP A 49 -3.90 -15.37 -0.38
CA ASP A 49 -2.70 -16.16 -0.11
C ASP A 49 -2.00 -16.54 -1.41
N ASN A 50 -0.80 -16.02 -1.60
CA ASN A 50 0.04 -16.25 -2.77
C ASN A 50 0.83 -17.58 -2.70
N GLY A 51 0.30 -18.60 -2.03
CA GLY A 51 0.91 -19.93 -1.91
C GLY A 51 1.82 -20.05 -0.70
N SER A 52 1.33 -19.65 0.48
CA SER A 52 2.01 -19.91 1.74
C SER A 52 2.03 -21.41 2.06
N SER A 53 3.11 -21.90 2.63
CA SER A 53 3.24 -23.31 3.03
C SER A 53 2.37 -23.68 4.22
N ARG A 54 1.85 -22.68 4.96
CA ARG A 54 1.01 -22.83 6.16
C ARG A 54 -0.34 -22.10 5.97
N GLU A 55 -1.02 -22.35 4.86
CA GLU A 55 -2.29 -21.69 4.50
C GLU A 55 -3.33 -21.77 5.61
N ASP A 56 -3.53 -22.97 6.22
CA ASP A 56 -4.52 -23.17 7.28
C ASP A 56 -4.20 -22.37 8.58
N GLU A 57 -2.92 -22.15 8.88
CA GLU A 57 -2.53 -21.33 10.02
C GLU A 57 -2.74 -19.84 9.72
N VAL A 58 -2.43 -19.41 8.50
CA VAL A 58 -2.69 -18.04 8.01
C VAL A 58 -4.18 -17.72 8.13
N ASP A 59 -5.04 -18.61 7.63
CA ASP A 59 -6.49 -18.41 7.67
C ASP A 59 -7.02 -18.34 9.10
N ARG A 60 -6.57 -19.26 9.95
CA ARG A 60 -6.98 -19.28 11.36
C ARG A 60 -6.59 -17.98 12.05
N VAL A 61 -5.35 -17.52 11.87
CA VAL A 61 -4.88 -16.26 12.46
C VAL A 61 -5.73 -15.07 12.02
N VAL A 62 -6.08 -14.99 10.74
CA VAL A 62 -6.90 -13.89 10.20
C VAL A 62 -8.35 -14.01 10.67
N SER A 63 -8.93 -15.21 10.60
CA SER A 63 -10.31 -15.46 11.06
C SER A 63 -10.49 -15.14 12.53
N ASP A 64 -9.61 -15.64 13.41
CA ASP A 64 -9.65 -15.39 14.84
C ASP A 64 -9.51 -13.88 15.17
N ALA A 65 -8.66 -13.17 14.42
CA ALA A 65 -8.48 -11.74 14.63
C ALA A 65 -9.68 -10.90 14.20
N LEU A 66 -10.47 -11.37 13.22
CA LEU A 66 -11.67 -10.70 12.68
C LEU A 66 -12.95 -11.13 13.39
N GLU A 67 -12.99 -12.32 14.02
CA GLU A 67 -14.20 -12.90 14.62
C GLU A 67 -15.01 -11.91 15.45
N PRO A 68 -14.42 -11.06 16.34
CA PRO A 68 -15.19 -10.11 17.14
C PRO A 68 -15.96 -9.05 16.33
N ALA A 69 -15.72 -8.97 15.02
CA ALA A 69 -16.35 -8.01 14.11
C ALA A 69 -17.13 -8.68 12.97
N ALA A 70 -17.30 -10.01 13.00
CA ALA A 70 -17.89 -10.79 11.88
C ALA A 70 -19.28 -10.32 11.44
N ALA A 71 -20.03 -9.63 12.29
CA ALA A 71 -21.34 -9.07 11.94
C ALA A 71 -21.28 -7.92 10.90
N TRP A 72 -20.12 -7.28 10.70
CA TRP A 72 -19.99 -6.10 9.82
C TRP A 72 -18.64 -6.02 9.08
N LEU A 73 -17.76 -7.00 9.29
CA LEU A 73 -16.47 -7.13 8.64
C LEU A 73 -16.35 -8.55 8.08
N GLU A 74 -16.68 -8.69 6.82
CA GLU A 74 -16.67 -10.00 6.13
C GLU A 74 -15.25 -10.43 5.78
N LEU A 75 -14.95 -11.73 5.86
CA LEU A 75 -13.69 -12.31 5.39
C LEU A 75 -13.93 -13.16 4.14
N HIS A 76 -13.19 -12.86 3.09
CA HIS A 76 -13.15 -13.66 1.86
C HIS A 76 -11.72 -14.18 1.66
N LEU A 77 -11.61 -15.47 1.31
CA LEU A 77 -10.34 -16.15 1.09
C LEU A 77 -10.14 -16.38 -0.41
N LEU A 78 -9.00 -15.92 -0.95
CA LEU A 78 -8.59 -16.19 -2.33
C LEU A 78 -7.28 -16.98 -2.31
N ARG A 79 -7.30 -18.18 -2.84
CA ARG A 79 -6.18 -19.13 -2.86
C ARG A 79 -6.19 -20.00 -4.11
N GLY A 80 -5.13 -20.82 -4.28
CA GLY A 80 -5.01 -21.77 -5.38
C GLY A 80 -4.41 -21.17 -6.65
N GLN A 81 -4.16 -19.84 -6.69
CA GLN A 81 -3.52 -19.17 -7.82
C GLN A 81 -1.99 -19.29 -7.82
N GLY A 82 -1.40 -19.84 -6.73
CA GLY A 82 0.03 -19.80 -6.49
C GLY A 82 0.57 -18.38 -6.29
N ASN A 83 1.89 -18.20 -6.39
CA ASN A 83 2.49 -16.86 -6.26
C ASN A 83 2.42 -16.10 -7.59
N VAL A 84 1.39 -15.29 -7.75
CA VAL A 84 1.15 -14.46 -8.95
C VAL A 84 1.82 -13.07 -8.88
N GLY A 85 2.56 -12.79 -7.81
CA GLY A 85 3.18 -11.48 -7.54
C GLY A 85 2.24 -10.54 -6.79
N PHE A 86 2.79 -9.39 -6.35
CA PHE A 86 2.10 -8.45 -5.47
C PHE A 86 0.89 -7.82 -6.13
N GLY A 87 1.09 -7.12 -7.25
CA GLY A 87 0.03 -6.33 -7.88
C GLY A 87 -1.12 -7.20 -8.38
N ARG A 88 -0.81 -8.35 -9.04
CA ARG A 88 -1.84 -9.26 -9.54
C ARG A 88 -2.69 -9.85 -8.42
N ALA A 89 -2.09 -10.14 -7.28
CA ALA A 89 -2.83 -10.64 -6.12
C ALA A 89 -3.81 -9.59 -5.57
N HIS A 90 -3.43 -8.33 -5.51
CA HIS A 90 -4.36 -7.26 -5.13
C HIS A 90 -5.48 -7.06 -6.17
N ASP A 91 -5.18 -7.20 -7.46
CA ASP A 91 -6.21 -7.10 -8.51
C ASP A 91 -7.31 -8.15 -8.37
N LEU A 92 -6.97 -9.37 -7.95
CA LEU A 92 -7.99 -10.40 -7.67
C LEU A 92 -9.05 -9.91 -6.68
N ALA A 93 -8.63 -9.22 -5.63
CA ALA A 93 -9.56 -8.63 -4.66
C ALA A 93 -10.31 -7.42 -5.24
N ILE A 94 -9.63 -6.54 -5.99
CA ILE A 94 -10.22 -5.35 -6.62
C ILE A 94 -11.30 -5.76 -7.66
N GLU A 95 -11.06 -6.82 -8.42
CA GLU A 95 -11.99 -7.36 -9.40
C GLU A 95 -13.30 -7.84 -8.75
N HIS A 96 -13.22 -8.50 -7.58
CA HIS A 96 -14.37 -9.00 -6.83
C HIS A 96 -15.08 -7.93 -5.99
N SER A 97 -14.39 -6.85 -5.61
CA SER A 97 -14.93 -5.80 -4.75
C SER A 97 -16.09 -5.05 -5.42
N ARG A 98 -17.14 -4.74 -4.65
CA ARG A 98 -18.22 -3.80 -5.03
C ARG A 98 -18.29 -2.59 -4.11
N ALA A 99 -17.26 -2.38 -3.31
CA ALA A 99 -17.18 -1.28 -2.37
C ALA A 99 -16.79 0.03 -3.07
N ASP A 100 -17.16 1.17 -2.46
CA ASP A 100 -16.82 2.51 -2.96
C ASP A 100 -15.33 2.79 -2.82
N TYR A 101 -14.75 2.27 -1.73
CA TYR A 101 -13.34 2.43 -1.39
C TYR A 101 -12.64 1.08 -1.31
N HIS A 102 -11.38 1.09 -1.66
CA HIS A 102 -10.49 -0.08 -1.58
C HIS A 102 -9.20 0.29 -0.88
N LEU A 103 -8.81 -0.49 0.12
CA LEU A 103 -7.52 -0.38 0.80
C LEU A 103 -6.61 -1.52 0.33
N VAL A 104 -5.53 -1.17 -0.36
CA VAL A 104 -4.37 -2.04 -0.55
C VAL A 104 -3.55 -2.00 0.72
N LEU A 105 -3.32 -3.14 1.36
CA LEU A 105 -2.68 -3.23 2.66
C LEU A 105 -1.65 -4.35 2.70
N ASN A 106 -0.43 -4.03 3.14
CA ASN A 106 0.59 -5.03 3.43
C ASN A 106 0.33 -5.75 4.76
N PRO A 107 0.78 -7.01 4.89
CA PRO A 107 0.58 -7.82 6.10
C PRO A 107 1.48 -7.43 7.29
N ASP A 108 2.30 -6.39 7.15
CA ASP A 108 3.26 -5.88 8.14
C ASP A 108 3.01 -4.39 8.47
N VAL A 109 1.77 -3.93 8.28
CA VAL A 109 1.33 -2.55 8.54
C VAL A 109 0.31 -2.53 9.69
N LEU A 110 0.61 -1.78 10.75
CA LEU A 110 -0.34 -1.50 11.82
C LEU A 110 -1.01 -0.15 11.58
N LEU A 111 -2.34 -0.13 11.64
CA LEU A 111 -3.13 1.08 11.47
C LEU A 111 -3.34 1.77 12.81
N ASP A 112 -3.21 3.11 12.82
CA ASP A 112 -3.77 3.91 13.90
C ASP A 112 -5.30 3.76 13.93
N THR A 113 -5.90 3.84 15.10
CA THR A 113 -7.33 3.63 15.30
C THR A 113 -8.19 4.58 14.45
N ASP A 114 -7.74 5.80 14.21
CA ASP A 114 -8.48 6.77 13.39
C ASP A 114 -8.05 6.75 11.90
N ALA A 115 -7.11 5.90 11.47
CA ALA A 115 -6.56 5.93 10.11
C ALA A 115 -7.62 5.78 9.01
N VAL A 116 -8.53 4.81 9.14
CA VAL A 116 -9.63 4.59 8.17
C VAL A 116 -10.63 5.75 8.21
N LEU A 117 -10.97 6.22 9.40
CA LEU A 117 -11.90 7.35 9.59
C LEU A 117 -11.36 8.62 8.92
N GLU A 118 -10.08 8.97 9.13
CA GLU A 118 -9.47 10.16 8.56
C GLU A 118 -9.32 10.04 7.03
N ALA A 119 -9.03 8.85 6.51
CA ALA A 119 -9.01 8.61 5.07
C ALA A 119 -10.40 8.82 4.44
N LEU A 120 -11.45 8.28 5.05
CA LEU A 120 -12.84 8.45 4.60
C LEU A 120 -13.30 9.90 4.65
N ARG A 121 -12.98 10.62 5.73
CA ARG A 121 -13.29 12.06 5.89
C ARG A 121 -12.65 12.87 4.77
N TYR A 122 -11.34 12.69 4.61
CA TYR A 122 -10.62 13.40 3.57
C TYR A 122 -11.17 13.11 2.17
N MET A 123 -11.43 11.83 1.86
CA MET A 123 -12.04 11.45 0.58
C MET A 123 -13.43 12.08 0.40
N GLY A 124 -14.26 12.15 1.46
CA GLY A 124 -15.58 12.76 1.42
C GLY A 124 -15.54 14.25 1.05
N GLU A 125 -14.58 14.98 1.59
CA GLU A 125 -14.38 16.41 1.37
C GLU A 125 -13.66 16.73 0.05
N HIS A 126 -12.91 15.78 -0.51
CA HIS A 126 -12.05 15.96 -1.69
C HIS A 126 -12.42 14.99 -2.82
N PRO A 127 -13.49 15.23 -3.59
CA PRO A 127 -13.99 14.29 -4.61
C PRO A 127 -13.01 14.01 -5.77
N LYS A 128 -12.02 14.88 -5.98
CA LYS A 128 -10.97 14.71 -7.00
C LYS A 128 -9.84 13.79 -6.55
N THR A 129 -9.72 13.51 -5.24
CA THR A 129 -8.70 12.61 -4.73
C THR A 129 -9.05 11.16 -5.04
N GLY A 130 -8.15 10.48 -5.72
CA GLY A 130 -8.24 9.06 -6.09
C GLY A 130 -7.58 8.13 -5.09
N ILE A 131 -6.42 8.54 -4.53
CA ILE A 131 -5.66 7.78 -3.53
C ILE A 131 -5.25 8.70 -2.38
N VAL A 132 -5.34 8.17 -1.15
CA VAL A 132 -4.75 8.74 0.06
C VAL A 132 -3.55 7.90 0.47
N ALA A 133 -2.40 8.56 0.66
CA ALA A 133 -1.18 8.01 1.21
C ALA A 133 -1.01 8.48 2.67
N PRO A 134 -0.56 7.60 3.59
CA PRO A 134 -0.50 7.87 5.02
C PRO A 134 0.81 8.53 5.44
N HIS A 135 0.82 9.09 6.66
CA HIS A 135 2.02 9.30 7.45
C HIS A 135 2.50 7.96 8.01
N VAL A 136 3.78 7.65 7.82
CA VAL A 136 4.33 6.34 8.18
C VAL A 136 5.50 6.48 9.13
N VAL A 137 5.50 5.67 10.19
CA VAL A 137 6.64 5.50 11.06
C VAL A 137 7.07 4.02 11.11
N ASP A 138 8.32 3.76 11.48
CA ASP A 138 8.78 2.40 11.77
C ASP A 138 8.40 1.98 13.22
N ALA A 139 8.69 0.74 13.59
CA ALA A 139 8.45 0.21 14.94
C ALA A 139 9.16 0.98 16.07
N ARG A 140 10.12 1.86 15.73
CA ARG A 140 10.85 2.72 16.67
C ARG A 140 10.32 4.16 16.67
N GLY A 141 9.20 4.43 15.99
CA GLY A 141 8.63 5.76 15.85
C GLY A 141 9.37 6.70 14.89
N ARG A 142 10.36 6.21 14.12
CA ARG A 142 11.09 7.04 13.16
C ARG A 142 10.29 7.14 11.86
N ARG A 143 10.16 8.35 11.33
CA ARG A 143 9.43 8.61 10.09
C ARG A 143 10.00 7.83 8.92
N GLN A 144 9.13 7.16 8.19
CA GLN A 144 9.41 6.55 6.90
C GLN A 144 8.77 7.37 5.77
N PHE A 145 9.52 7.61 4.70
CA PHE A 145 9.05 8.39 3.56
C PHE A 145 8.66 7.42 2.44
N LEU A 146 7.38 7.05 2.38
CA LEU A 146 6.88 6.09 1.41
C LEU A 146 6.27 6.74 0.16
N CYS A 147 5.94 8.04 0.20
CA CYS A 147 5.70 8.82 -1.00
C CYS A 147 7.01 9.08 -1.74
N LYS A 148 7.00 9.05 -3.07
CA LYS A 148 8.19 9.25 -3.89
C LYS A 148 7.92 10.19 -5.05
N ARG A 149 8.93 10.96 -5.44
CA ARG A 149 8.98 11.60 -6.76
C ARG A 149 9.38 10.57 -7.82
N ARG A 150 9.14 10.90 -9.08
CA ARG A 150 9.50 10.01 -10.18
C ARG A 150 11.00 9.69 -10.15
N PRO A 151 11.39 8.40 -10.09
CA PRO A 151 12.79 8.00 -10.00
C PRO A 151 13.57 8.34 -11.27
N SER A 152 14.87 8.54 -11.11
CA SER A 152 15.85 8.48 -12.18
C SER A 152 16.73 7.23 -12.00
N ILE A 153 17.40 6.82 -13.07
CA ILE A 153 18.36 5.71 -13.00
C ILE A 153 19.44 6.00 -11.98
N PHE A 154 19.95 7.24 -11.96
CA PHE A 154 20.98 7.66 -11.03
C PHE A 154 20.50 7.57 -9.57
N VAL A 155 19.29 8.00 -9.26
CA VAL A 155 18.73 7.90 -7.90
C VAL A 155 18.53 6.45 -7.48
N LEU A 156 18.06 5.57 -8.36
CA LEU A 156 17.93 4.14 -8.06
C LEU A 156 19.29 3.49 -7.83
N TRP A 157 20.30 3.87 -8.62
CA TRP A 157 21.68 3.41 -8.42
C TRP A 157 22.24 3.90 -7.08
N LEU A 158 22.08 5.19 -6.76
CA LEU A 158 22.49 5.76 -5.46
C LEU A 158 21.88 4.96 -4.30
N ARG A 159 20.61 4.64 -4.40
CA ARG A 159 19.86 3.98 -3.32
C ARG A 159 20.23 2.51 -3.14
N GLY A 160 20.44 1.78 -4.24
CA GLY A 160 20.64 0.34 -4.23
C GLY A 160 22.12 -0.13 -4.25
N PHE A 161 23.03 0.69 -4.79
CA PHE A 161 24.37 0.21 -5.14
C PHE A 161 25.50 1.15 -4.72
N ALA A 162 25.23 2.43 -4.49
CA ALA A 162 26.29 3.38 -4.20
C ALA A 162 26.89 3.19 -2.79
N PRO A 163 28.22 3.36 -2.62
CA PRO A 163 28.87 3.40 -1.32
C PRO A 163 28.32 4.54 -0.45
N ALA A 164 28.49 4.43 0.87
CA ALA A 164 27.94 5.40 1.83
C ALA A 164 28.41 6.84 1.58
N PHE A 165 29.70 7.05 1.27
CA PHE A 165 30.23 8.39 0.99
C PHE A 165 29.63 9.05 -0.25
N VAL A 166 29.30 8.24 -1.28
CA VAL A 166 28.62 8.74 -2.49
C VAL A 166 27.17 9.10 -2.17
N ARG A 167 26.49 8.28 -1.40
CA ARG A 167 25.11 8.57 -0.96
C ARG A 167 25.06 9.86 -0.15
N GLU A 168 26.01 10.08 0.74
CA GLU A 168 26.11 11.31 1.53
C GLU A 168 26.37 12.52 0.63
N ARG A 169 27.29 12.43 -0.36
CA ARG A 169 27.56 13.51 -1.33
C ARG A 169 26.33 13.93 -2.14
N PHE A 170 25.40 12.98 -2.39
CA PHE A 170 24.16 13.21 -3.16
C PHE A 170 22.90 13.11 -2.28
N ARG A 171 23.04 13.33 -0.98
CA ARG A 171 21.95 13.21 -0.01
C ARG A 171 20.74 14.06 -0.36
N ALA A 172 20.94 15.33 -0.70
CA ALA A 172 19.85 16.23 -1.09
C ALA A 172 18.99 15.66 -2.25
N ARG A 173 19.62 14.93 -3.18
CA ARG A 173 18.91 14.32 -4.30
C ARG A 173 18.10 13.08 -3.87
N LEU A 174 18.64 12.30 -2.95
CA LEU A 174 17.91 11.19 -2.33
C LEU A 174 16.73 11.72 -1.50
N ASP A 175 16.95 12.76 -0.69
CA ASP A 175 15.93 13.39 0.14
C ASP A 175 14.80 13.98 -0.73
N HIS A 176 15.16 14.63 -1.85
CA HIS A 176 14.18 15.10 -2.83
C HIS A 176 13.36 13.96 -3.44
N TYR A 177 14.00 12.87 -3.86
CA TYR A 177 13.31 11.71 -4.40
C TYR A 177 12.36 11.07 -3.37
N GLU A 178 12.82 10.95 -2.14
CA GLU A 178 12.07 10.36 -1.02
C GLU A 178 11.01 11.30 -0.44
N MET A 179 10.86 12.50 -1.02
CA MET A 179 9.91 13.52 -0.54
C MET A 179 10.06 13.80 0.96
N ARG A 180 11.30 13.96 1.44
CA ARG A 180 11.58 14.26 2.86
C ARG A 180 11.14 15.66 3.25
N ASP A 181 10.78 16.48 2.28
CA ASP A 181 10.18 17.80 2.41
C ASP A 181 8.66 17.79 2.67
N LEU A 182 8.01 16.60 2.70
CA LEU A 182 6.59 16.51 3.07
C LEU A 182 6.38 16.99 4.51
N PRO A 183 5.42 17.89 4.76
CA PRO A 183 5.09 18.36 6.09
C PRO A 183 4.56 17.24 6.98
N GLU A 184 4.67 17.41 8.30
CA GLU A 184 4.18 16.39 9.26
C GLU A 184 2.71 16.53 9.58
N GLU A 185 2.13 17.72 9.42
CA GLU A 185 0.76 18.02 9.84
C GLU A 185 -0.13 18.51 8.69
N GLU A 186 0.45 18.93 7.58
CA GLU A 186 -0.29 19.51 6.46
C GLU A 186 -0.48 18.51 5.32
N VAL A 187 -1.66 18.54 4.73
CA VAL A 187 -1.97 17.73 3.55
C VAL A 187 -1.18 18.23 2.34
N THR A 188 -0.65 17.30 1.58
CA THR A 188 0.00 17.61 0.29
C THR A 188 -0.67 16.83 -0.82
N THR A 189 -1.17 17.52 -1.84
CA THR A 189 -1.75 16.93 -3.05
C THR A 189 -0.73 16.82 -4.18
N GLY A 190 -1.09 16.10 -5.24
CA GLY A 190 -0.20 15.92 -6.39
C GLY A 190 1.01 15.03 -6.09
N ILE A 191 0.87 14.09 -5.16
CA ILE A 191 1.89 13.08 -4.89
C ILE A 191 2.10 12.22 -6.14
N PRO A 192 3.32 12.15 -6.70
CA PRO A 192 3.51 11.39 -7.93
C PRO A 192 3.39 9.88 -7.74
N ILE A 193 3.90 9.36 -6.60
CA ILE A 193 3.97 7.93 -6.32
C ILE A 193 3.66 7.69 -4.84
N ALA A 194 2.64 6.88 -4.58
CA ALA A 194 2.32 6.32 -3.27
C ALA A 194 2.79 4.86 -3.20
N SER A 195 3.22 4.41 -2.02
CA SER A 195 3.63 3.02 -1.82
C SER A 195 2.44 2.07 -1.71
N GLY A 196 2.58 0.89 -2.32
CA GLY A 196 1.62 -0.20 -2.21
C GLY A 196 1.48 -0.80 -0.81
N SER A 197 2.32 -0.42 0.16
CA SER A 197 2.18 -0.89 1.54
C SER A 197 0.86 -0.44 2.19
N PHE A 198 0.37 0.74 1.82
CA PHE A 198 -0.93 1.28 2.20
C PHE A 198 -1.40 2.26 1.12
N MET A 199 -2.46 1.91 0.39
CA MET A 199 -3.15 2.81 -0.54
C MET A 199 -4.65 2.78 -0.24
N PHE A 200 -5.19 3.85 0.34
CA PHE A 200 -6.63 3.98 0.49
C PHE A 200 -7.18 4.70 -0.75
N ALA A 201 -7.96 4.00 -1.56
CA ALA A 201 -8.32 4.46 -2.90
C ALA A 201 -9.84 4.43 -3.15
N ARG A 202 -10.30 5.24 -4.11
CA ARG A 202 -11.63 5.02 -4.71
C ARG A 202 -11.54 3.80 -5.62
N THR A 203 -12.38 2.81 -5.40
CA THR A 203 -12.39 1.57 -6.20
C THR A 203 -12.57 1.86 -7.69
N ARG A 204 -13.44 2.83 -8.04
CA ARG A 204 -13.63 3.27 -9.42
C ARG A 204 -12.35 3.79 -10.08
N VAL A 205 -11.51 4.53 -9.32
CA VAL A 205 -10.26 5.08 -9.84
C VAL A 205 -9.23 3.98 -10.10
N LEU A 206 -9.13 2.98 -9.21
CA LEU A 206 -8.26 1.82 -9.44
C LEU A 206 -8.67 1.07 -10.71
N ARG A 207 -9.97 0.86 -10.91
CA ARG A 207 -10.50 0.19 -12.10
C ARG A 207 -10.30 0.99 -13.37
N GLU A 208 -10.55 2.30 -13.35
CA GLU A 208 -10.34 3.20 -14.48
C GLU A 208 -8.86 3.29 -14.86
N ALA A 209 -7.96 3.24 -13.88
CA ALA A 209 -6.53 3.12 -14.11
C ALA A 209 -6.11 1.73 -14.65
N GLY A 210 -6.99 0.73 -14.65
CA GLY A 210 -6.73 -0.63 -15.11
C GLY A 210 -6.02 -1.52 -14.09
N GLY A 211 -6.17 -1.24 -12.78
CA GLY A 211 -5.56 -2.02 -11.69
C GLY A 211 -4.03 -2.03 -11.73
N PHE A 212 -3.42 -2.99 -11.08
CA PHE A 212 -1.98 -3.24 -11.19
C PHE A 212 -1.64 -3.94 -12.51
N THR A 213 -0.61 -3.50 -13.20
CA THR A 213 -0.20 -4.18 -14.43
C THR A 213 0.54 -5.50 -14.14
N GLN A 214 0.17 -6.56 -14.83
CA GLN A 214 0.77 -7.90 -14.68
C GLN A 214 2.22 -7.99 -15.17
N ARG A 215 2.82 -6.88 -15.67
CA ARG A 215 4.20 -6.84 -16.14
C ARG A 215 5.24 -6.84 -15.02
N TYR A 216 4.80 -6.55 -13.80
CA TYR A 216 5.64 -6.56 -12.60
C TYR A 216 5.23 -7.73 -11.73
N PHE A 217 6.18 -8.55 -11.36
CA PHE A 217 5.97 -9.57 -10.34
C PHE A 217 6.07 -8.95 -8.93
N LEU A 218 7.10 -8.12 -8.74
CA LEU A 218 7.34 -7.39 -7.50
C LEU A 218 8.18 -6.14 -7.81
N TYR A 219 7.93 -5.05 -7.09
CA TYR A 219 8.53 -3.72 -7.26
C TYR A 219 8.07 -2.95 -8.50
N PHE A 220 7.86 -1.66 -8.36
CA PHE A 220 7.40 -0.71 -9.37
C PHE A 220 5.95 -0.86 -9.85
N GLU A 221 5.23 -1.89 -9.45
CA GLU A 221 3.80 -2.04 -9.74
C GLU A 221 2.98 -0.90 -9.13
N ASP A 222 3.30 -0.47 -7.90
CA ASP A 222 2.72 0.67 -7.20
C ASP A 222 3.12 2.00 -7.84
N PHE A 223 4.35 2.11 -8.32
CA PHE A 223 4.85 3.28 -9.06
C PHE A 223 4.09 3.46 -10.38
N ASP A 224 3.96 2.39 -11.16
CA ASP A 224 3.23 2.39 -12.42
C ASP A 224 1.74 2.69 -12.21
N LEU A 225 1.12 2.08 -11.21
CA LEU A 225 -0.27 2.37 -10.83
C LEU A 225 -0.45 3.84 -10.44
N SER A 226 0.41 4.36 -9.58
CA SER A 226 0.35 5.77 -9.14
C SER A 226 0.43 6.74 -10.32
N LEU A 227 1.36 6.51 -11.27
CA LEU A 227 1.49 7.35 -12.47
C LEU A 227 0.29 7.25 -13.40
N ARG A 228 -0.43 6.12 -13.45
CA ARG A 228 -1.67 6.01 -14.23
C ARG A 228 -2.83 6.68 -13.51
N VAL A 229 -2.94 6.51 -12.19
CA VAL A 229 -3.94 7.19 -11.36
C VAL A 229 -3.79 8.71 -11.43
N SER A 230 -2.57 9.25 -11.37
CA SER A 230 -2.33 10.70 -11.40
C SER A 230 -2.76 11.39 -12.72
N ARG A 231 -3.13 10.62 -13.76
CA ARG A 231 -3.71 11.16 -15.01
C ARG A 231 -5.23 11.37 -14.92
N ILE A 232 -5.88 10.77 -13.94
CA ILE A 232 -7.35 10.75 -13.82
C ILE A 232 -7.85 11.29 -12.47
N ALA A 233 -7.00 11.28 -11.45
CA ALA A 233 -7.34 11.72 -10.10
C ALA A 233 -6.09 12.15 -9.34
N ASP A 234 -6.27 12.93 -8.26
CA ASP A 234 -5.18 13.34 -7.39
C ASP A 234 -4.76 12.22 -6.44
N ILE A 235 -3.47 12.16 -6.11
CA ILE A 235 -2.94 11.39 -4.99
C ILE A 235 -2.57 12.37 -3.90
N ALA A 236 -3.10 12.18 -2.69
CA ALA A 236 -2.88 13.06 -1.56
C ALA A 236 -2.13 12.34 -0.42
N TYR A 237 -1.10 12.97 0.12
CA TYR A 237 -0.53 12.62 1.42
C TYR A 237 -1.36 13.28 2.51
N VAL A 238 -1.91 12.48 3.41
CA VAL A 238 -2.79 12.94 4.50
C VAL A 238 -2.17 12.56 5.84
N PRO A 239 -1.52 13.49 6.56
CA PRO A 239 -0.77 13.19 7.78
C PRO A 239 -1.59 12.62 8.94
N ARG A 240 -2.90 12.88 8.96
CA ARG A 240 -3.82 12.32 9.96
C ARG A 240 -4.09 10.83 9.76
N VAL A 241 -3.88 10.31 8.55
CA VAL A 241 -3.88 8.88 8.28
C VAL A 241 -2.52 8.34 8.69
N ARG A 242 -2.45 7.70 9.86
CA ARG A 242 -1.19 7.24 10.48
C ARG A 242 -1.10 5.73 10.49
N ILE A 243 0.08 5.24 10.16
CA ILE A 243 0.38 3.81 10.21
C ILE A 243 1.79 3.56 10.74
N VAL A 244 2.00 2.38 11.30
CA VAL A 244 3.33 1.84 11.61
C VAL A 244 3.65 0.73 10.62
N HIS A 245 4.73 0.87 9.87
CA HIS A 245 5.18 -0.17 8.94
C HIS A 245 6.38 -0.88 9.54
N THR A 246 6.16 -2.12 10.00
CA THR A 246 7.16 -2.89 10.74
C THR A 246 8.16 -3.60 9.82
N GLY A 247 7.79 -3.80 8.54
CA GLY A 247 8.66 -4.31 7.48
C GLY A 247 9.50 -3.20 6.85
N GLY A 248 10.23 -3.54 5.80
CA GLY A 248 10.96 -2.53 5.01
C GLY A 248 12.42 -2.82 4.73
N ASP A 249 13.01 -3.88 5.30
CA ASP A 249 14.39 -4.30 5.02
C ASP A 249 14.52 -5.03 3.64
N ALA A 250 13.98 -4.41 2.59
CA ALA A 250 14.17 -4.90 1.22
C ALA A 250 15.66 -5.04 0.85
N ALA A 251 16.54 -4.27 1.48
CA ALA A 251 17.98 -4.33 1.27
C ALA A 251 18.64 -5.63 1.80
N ARG A 252 17.99 -6.34 2.73
CA ARG A 252 18.45 -7.64 3.27
C ARG A 252 17.97 -8.84 2.46
N LYS A 253 17.06 -8.64 1.52
CA LYS A 253 16.51 -9.70 0.67
C LYS A 253 17.51 -10.02 -0.43
N GLY A 254 18.03 -11.27 -0.49
CA GLY A 254 19.14 -11.75 -1.30
C GLY A 254 19.12 -11.47 -2.82
N TRP A 255 19.97 -12.16 -3.59
CA TRP A 255 20.19 -11.96 -5.05
C TRP A 255 18.89 -12.02 -5.90
N ALA A 256 17.94 -12.88 -5.56
CA ALA A 256 16.68 -13.02 -6.28
C ALA A 256 15.86 -11.70 -6.26
N HIS A 257 15.78 -11.05 -5.11
CA HIS A 257 15.09 -9.76 -4.98
C HIS A 257 15.80 -8.62 -5.75
N ARG A 258 17.12 -8.61 -5.78
CA ARG A 258 17.89 -7.63 -6.58
C ARG A 258 17.63 -7.81 -8.08
N ARG A 259 17.59 -9.06 -8.54
CA ARG A 259 17.26 -9.36 -9.95
C ARG A 259 15.83 -8.90 -10.29
N MET A 260 14.85 -9.22 -9.46
CA MET A 260 13.46 -8.76 -9.66
C MET A 260 13.38 -7.23 -9.69
N PHE A 261 14.07 -6.55 -8.77
CA PHE A 261 14.10 -5.08 -8.73
C PHE A 261 14.67 -4.49 -10.03
N ILE A 262 15.80 -5.01 -10.54
CA ILE A 262 16.41 -4.54 -11.79
C ILE A 262 15.48 -4.78 -12.98
N GLN A 263 14.86 -5.97 -13.08
CA GLN A 263 13.92 -6.30 -14.15
C GLN A 263 12.70 -5.37 -14.12
N SER A 264 12.14 -5.15 -12.95
CA SER A 264 10.99 -4.26 -12.76
C SER A 264 11.35 -2.79 -13.03
N ALA A 265 12.54 -2.33 -12.62
CA ALA A 265 13.03 -0.99 -12.94
C ALA A 265 13.18 -0.79 -14.46
N PHE A 266 13.75 -1.76 -15.16
CA PHE A 266 13.88 -1.72 -16.62
C PHE A 266 12.52 -1.63 -17.30
N THR A 267 11.57 -2.49 -16.91
CA THR A 267 10.17 -2.46 -17.39
C THR A 267 9.52 -1.11 -17.13
N PHE A 268 9.73 -0.54 -15.93
CA PHE A 268 9.19 0.77 -15.55
C PHE A 268 9.70 1.89 -16.46
N PHE A 269 11.02 1.96 -16.70
CA PHE A 269 11.60 3.00 -17.55
C PHE A 269 11.22 2.82 -19.02
N GLN A 270 11.12 1.60 -19.52
CA GLN A 270 10.61 1.36 -20.89
C GLN A 270 9.20 1.90 -21.08
N ARG A 271 8.33 1.76 -20.08
CA ARG A 271 6.92 2.18 -20.18
C ARG A 271 6.71 3.67 -19.92
N ASN A 272 7.46 4.21 -18.97
CA ASN A 272 7.23 5.56 -18.45
C ASN A 272 8.28 6.57 -18.90
N GLY A 273 9.20 6.16 -19.79
CA GLY A 273 10.29 6.98 -20.30
C GLY A 273 11.53 6.99 -19.41
N TRP A 274 12.69 7.01 -20.05
CA TRP A 274 14.00 6.97 -19.41
C TRP A 274 14.35 8.33 -18.82
N LYS A 275 14.55 8.38 -17.50
CA LYS A 275 15.06 9.56 -16.79
C LYS A 275 16.43 9.19 -16.23
N LEU A 276 17.49 9.78 -16.81
CA LEU A 276 18.88 9.48 -16.43
C LEU A 276 19.25 10.15 -15.10
N LEU A 277 18.88 11.44 -14.94
CA LEU A 277 19.21 12.29 -13.79
C LEU A 277 17.99 12.84 -13.10
#